data_92d92ae01c71e573641d8df9f5f55f1f
#
_entry.id   92d92ae01c71e573641d8df9f5f55f1f
#
_cell.length_a   1.000
_cell.length_b   1.000
_cell.length_c   1.000
_cell.angle_alpha   90.00
_cell.angle_beta   90.00
_cell.angle_gamma   90.00
#
_symmetry.space_group_name_H-M   'P 1'
#
loop_
_entity.id
_entity.type
_entity.pdbx_description
1 polymer ?
#
loop_
_entity_poly.entity_id
_entity_poly.type
_entity_poly.pdbx_seq_one_letter_code
_entity_poly.pdbx_strand_id
1 'polypeptide(L)' 'MRARVFVTLKPGVLDPQGKAVEHGLQSLGYEEVLGVRVGKVFLVELADGVEEPEVRLERMCSQLLANTVIEDFRVEIEGP' A
#
# COMPACT_ATOMS: atom_id res chain seq x y z
N MET A 1 5.55 14.20 -13.31
CA MET A 1 4.36 13.77 -12.53
C MET A 1 4.77 12.67 -11.57
N ARG A 2 4.24 12.70 -10.39
CA ARG A 2 4.60 11.76 -9.33
C ARG A 2 3.35 11.08 -8.80
N ALA A 3 3.43 9.78 -8.53
CA ALA A 3 2.31 9.03 -7.97
C ALA A 3 2.76 8.21 -6.77
N ARG A 4 1.83 7.99 -5.86
CA ARG A 4 1.99 7.07 -4.73
C ARG A 4 1.01 5.94 -4.88
N VAL A 5 1.52 4.72 -4.80
CA VAL A 5 0.70 3.51 -4.84
C VAL A 5 0.79 2.83 -3.49
N PHE A 6 -0.33 2.73 -2.81
CA PHE A 6 -0.43 2.08 -1.51
C PHE A 6 -0.92 0.66 -1.73
N VAL A 7 -0.16 -0.32 -1.25
CA VAL A 7 -0.51 -1.74 -1.36
C VAL A 7 -0.63 -2.31 0.04
N THR A 8 -1.78 -2.88 0.33
CA THR A 8 -2.06 -3.46 1.65
C THR A 8 -2.71 -4.83 1.47
N LEU A 9 -2.56 -5.69 2.47
CA LEU A 9 -3.26 -6.97 2.47
C LEU A 9 -4.77 -6.75 2.59
N LYS A 10 -5.55 -7.56 1.89
CA LYS A 10 -7.01 -7.53 2.00
C LYS A 10 -7.43 -7.86 3.43
N PRO A 11 -8.58 -7.32 3.88
CA PRO A 11 -9.17 -7.73 5.15
C PRO A 11 -9.32 -9.26 5.20
N GLY A 12 -9.00 -9.86 6.32
CA GLY A 12 -9.08 -11.32 6.48
C GLY A 12 -7.82 -12.07 6.08
N VAL A 13 -6.90 -11.45 5.37
CA VAL A 13 -5.60 -12.07 5.09
C VAL A 13 -4.70 -11.85 6.29
N LEU A 14 -4.08 -12.93 6.77
CA LEU A 14 -3.18 -12.88 7.92
C LEU A 14 -1.96 -12.02 7.60
N ASP A 15 -1.60 -11.16 8.55
CA ASP A 15 -0.46 -10.27 8.46
C ASP A 15 0.51 -10.56 9.61
N PRO A 16 1.45 -11.51 9.45
CA PRO A 16 2.38 -11.84 10.54
C PRO A 16 3.28 -10.67 10.94
N GLN A 17 3.66 -9.83 9.96
CA GLN A 17 4.50 -8.65 10.22
C GLN A 17 3.72 -7.63 11.04
N GLY A 18 2.46 -7.37 10.70
CA GLY A 18 1.59 -6.49 11.46
C GLY A 18 1.37 -6.99 12.89
N LYS A 19 1.20 -8.30 13.06
CA LYS A 19 1.06 -8.89 14.39
C LYS A 19 2.31 -8.73 15.24
N ALA A 20 3.47 -8.90 14.63
CA ALA A 20 4.74 -8.71 15.34
C ALA A 20 4.92 -7.26 15.80
N VAL A 21 4.60 -6.30 14.95
CA VAL A 21 4.65 -4.88 15.31
C VAL A 21 3.66 -4.56 16.41
N GLU A 22 2.44 -5.07 16.31
CA GLU A 22 1.41 -4.90 17.33
C GLU A 22 1.91 -5.36 18.71
N HIS A 23 2.42 -6.57 18.78
CA HIS A 23 2.95 -7.13 20.03
C HIS A 23 4.13 -6.32 20.57
N GLY A 24 5.01 -5.86 19.67
CA GLY A 24 6.14 -5.02 20.05
C GLY A 24 5.69 -3.70 20.67
N LEU A 25 4.71 -3.04 20.09
CA LEU A 25 4.18 -1.80 20.63
C LEU A 25 3.51 -2.01 21.98
N GLN A 26 2.73 -3.07 22.13
CA GLN A 26 2.10 -3.41 23.39
C GLN A 26 3.12 -3.68 24.47
N SER A 27 4.22 -4.38 24.13
CA SER A 27 5.31 -4.65 25.06
C SER A 27 6.03 -3.38 25.50
N LEU A 28 6.01 -2.34 24.68
CA LEU A 28 6.59 -1.02 25.03
C LEU A 28 5.64 -0.18 25.89
N GLY A 29 4.43 -0.67 26.16
CA GLY A 29 3.48 0.03 27.01
C GLY A 29 2.34 0.73 26.27
N TYR A 30 2.27 0.59 24.95
CA TYR A 30 1.19 1.21 24.15
C TYR A 30 -0.03 0.29 24.11
N GLU A 31 -0.73 0.22 25.23
CA GLU A 31 -1.88 -0.69 25.39
C GLU A 31 -3.07 -0.29 24.53
N GLU A 32 -3.14 0.97 24.08
CA GLU A 32 -4.18 1.48 23.21
C GLU A 32 -4.12 0.92 21.79
N VAL A 33 -3.02 0.25 21.42
CA VAL A 33 -2.87 -0.35 20.09
C VAL A 33 -3.69 -1.62 20.01
N LEU A 34 -4.74 -1.58 19.20
CA LEU A 34 -5.68 -2.70 19.03
C LEU A 34 -5.38 -3.54 17.79
N GLY A 35 -4.61 -3.02 16.87
CA GLY A 35 -4.24 -3.74 15.66
C GLY A 35 -3.22 -2.97 14.85
N VAL A 36 -2.42 -3.70 14.09
CA VAL A 36 -1.45 -3.12 13.15
C VAL A 36 -1.52 -3.91 11.85
N ARG A 37 -1.60 -3.19 10.75
CA ARG A 37 -1.49 -3.77 9.41
C ARG A 37 -0.31 -3.12 8.73
N VAL A 38 0.55 -3.93 8.13
CA VAL A 38 1.72 -3.42 7.41
C VAL A 38 1.43 -3.43 5.93
N GLY A 39 1.77 -2.35 5.27
CA GLY A 39 1.67 -2.24 3.83
C GLY A 39 2.91 -1.60 3.26
N LYS A 40 2.89 -1.36 1.97
CA LYS A 40 4.01 -0.72 1.28
C LYS A 40 3.51 0.41 0.40
N VAL A 41 4.41 1.35 0.13
CA VAL A 41 4.14 2.48 -0.76
C VAL A 41 5.17 2.45 -1.86
N PHE A 42 4.71 2.49 -3.11
CA PHE A 42 5.59 2.71 -4.25
C PHE A 42 5.51 4.18 -4.65
N LEU A 43 6.65 4.81 -4.77
CA LEU A 43 6.77 6.16 -5.29
C LEU A 43 7.16 6.06 -6.76
N VAL A 44 6.23 6.40 -7.64
CA VAL A 44 6.40 6.22 -9.08
C VAL A 44 6.50 7.58 -9.74
N GLU A 45 7.59 7.80 -10.48
CA GLU A 45 7.72 9.00 -11.31
C GLU A 45 7.30 8.65 -12.73
N LEU A 46 6.41 9.45 -13.28
CA LEU A 46 5.91 9.28 -14.64
C LEU A 46 6.43 10.42 -15.52
N ALA A 47 6.66 10.09 -16.77
CA ALA A 47 6.99 11.11 -17.77
C ALA A 47 5.84 12.11 -17.89
N ASP A 48 6.18 13.35 -18.23
CA ASP A 48 5.16 14.37 -18.49
C ASP A 48 4.35 14.01 -19.74
N GLY A 49 3.11 14.43 -19.76
CA GLY A 49 2.23 14.23 -20.89
C GLY A 49 1.64 12.83 -21.04
N VAL A 50 1.77 12.00 -20.02
CA VAL A 50 1.13 10.68 -20.02
C VAL A 50 -0.39 10.85 -20.01
N GLU A 51 -1.07 10.23 -20.97
CA GLU A 51 -2.52 10.22 -21.03
C GLU A 51 -3.08 9.21 -20.05
N GLU A 52 -4.17 9.58 -19.38
CA GLU A 52 -4.88 8.72 -18.44
C GLU A 52 -3.93 8.03 -17.44
N PRO A 53 -3.15 8.80 -16.68
CA PRO A 53 -2.15 8.22 -15.79
C PRO A 53 -2.75 7.28 -14.75
N GLU A 54 -3.97 7.54 -14.29
CA GLU A 54 -4.65 6.69 -13.32
C GLU A 54 -4.89 5.29 -13.88
N VAL A 55 -5.36 5.20 -15.11
CA VAL A 55 -5.62 3.91 -15.78
C VAL A 55 -4.32 3.13 -15.95
N ARG A 56 -3.27 3.83 -16.36
CA ARG A 56 -1.97 3.19 -16.53
C ARG A 56 -1.40 2.68 -15.22
N LEU A 57 -1.52 3.47 -14.16
CA LEU A 57 -1.05 3.05 -12.82
C LEU A 57 -1.85 1.86 -12.28
N GLU A 58 -3.15 1.82 -12.51
CA GLU A 58 -3.96 0.68 -12.13
C GLU A 58 -3.52 -0.59 -12.83
N ARG A 59 -3.17 -0.49 -14.11
CA ARG A 59 -2.61 -1.63 -14.85
C ARG A 59 -1.26 -2.06 -14.30
N MET A 60 -0.40 -1.11 -13.96
CA MET A 60 0.88 -1.41 -13.32
C MET A 60 0.67 -2.16 -12.00
N CYS A 61 -0.30 -1.75 -11.21
CA CYS A 61 -0.63 -2.42 -9.97
C CYS A 61 -1.06 -3.86 -10.21
N SER A 62 -1.98 -4.06 -11.14
CA SER A 62 -2.53 -5.39 -11.43
C SER A 62 -1.51 -6.33 -12.03
N GLN A 63 -0.57 -5.79 -12.82
CA GLN A 63 0.40 -6.60 -13.54
C GLN A 63 1.66 -6.89 -12.72
N LEU A 64 2.03 -6.02 -11.80
CA LEU A 64 3.32 -6.15 -11.10
C LEU A 64 3.30 -5.69 -9.65
N LEU A 65 2.73 -4.51 -9.34
CA LEU A 65 2.97 -3.88 -8.04
C LEU A 65 2.20 -4.55 -6.91
N ALA A 66 1.07 -5.16 -7.19
CA ALA A 66 0.25 -5.81 -6.19
C ALA A 66 -0.13 -7.23 -6.64
N ASN A 67 -0.24 -8.13 -5.67
CA ASN A 67 -0.83 -9.43 -5.88
C ASN A 67 -2.33 -9.31 -5.57
N THR A 68 -3.15 -9.13 -6.60
CA THR A 68 -4.56 -8.82 -6.45
C THR A 68 -5.41 -9.95 -5.85
N VAL A 69 -4.82 -11.14 -5.70
CA VAL A 69 -5.49 -12.24 -4.98
C VAL A 69 -5.57 -11.94 -3.48
N ILE A 70 -4.50 -11.37 -2.91
CA ILE A 70 -4.39 -11.16 -1.46
C ILE A 70 -4.20 -9.70 -1.07
N GLU A 71 -3.97 -8.80 -2.03
CA GLU A 71 -3.68 -7.39 -1.76
C GLU A 71 -4.68 -6.47 -2.44
N ASP A 72 -4.97 -5.35 -1.76
CA ASP A 72 -5.65 -4.21 -2.34
C ASP A 72 -4.63 -3.12 -2.65
N PHE A 73 -4.98 -2.22 -3.56
CA PHE A 73 -4.12 -1.09 -3.85
C PHE A 73 -4.94 0.19 -4.00
N ARG A 74 -4.28 1.31 -3.76
CA ARG A 74 -4.86 2.63 -3.94
C ARG A 74 -3.81 3.52 -4.58
N VAL A 75 -4.22 4.30 -5.58
CA VAL A 75 -3.35 5.19 -6.33
C VAL A 75 -3.68 6.64 -5.97
N GLU A 76 -2.63 7.42 -5.68
CA GLU A 76 -2.74 8.87 -5.51
C GLU A 76 -1.76 9.54 -6.47
N ILE A 77 -2.24 10.48 -7.27
CA ILE A 77 -1.40 11.23 -8.19
C ILE A 77 -1.20 12.63 -7.65
N GLU A 78 0.07 13.01 -7.52
CA GLU A 78 0.41 14.39 -7.16
C GLU A 78 0.40 15.23 -8.43
N GLY A 79 -0.25 16.37 -8.38
CA GLY A 79 -0.26 17.31 -9.48
C GLY A 79 1.12 17.89 -9.78
N PRO A 80 1.26 18.59 -10.87
CA PRO A 80 2.51 19.22 -11.25
C PRO A 80 2.95 20.29 -10.25
#